data_f70e571852b969f2b67a66889fa80443
#
_entry.id   f70e571852b969f2b67a66889fa80443
#
_cell.length_a   1.000
_cell.length_b   1.000
_cell.length_c   1.000
_cell.angle_alpha   90.00
_cell.angle_beta   90.00
_cell.angle_gamma   90.00
#
_symmetry.space_group_name_H-M   'P 1'
#
loop_
_entity.id
_entity.type
_entity.pdbx_description
1 polymer ?
#
loop_
_entity_poly.entity_id
_entity_poly.type
_entity_poly.pdbx_seq_one_letter_code
_entity_poly.pdbx_strand_id
1 'polypeptide(L)' 'MQEHANQYLERAIDYEAKAKQAEDPLMKKTYEELARSYRTLATYVPKTKVQK' A
#
# COMPACT_ATOMS: atom_id res chain seq x y z
N MET A 1 7.87 -7.92 -15.35
CA MET A 1 7.82 -6.91 -14.66
C MET A 1 7.13 -6.84 -13.35
N GLN A 2 7.92 -6.62 -12.39
CA GLN A 2 7.45 -6.48 -11.03
C GLN A 2 7.19 -5.03 -10.66
N GLU A 3 7.24 -4.18 -11.63
CA GLU A 3 7.17 -2.76 -11.33
C GLU A 3 5.88 -2.36 -10.69
N HIS A 4 4.78 -2.97 -11.12
CA HIS A 4 3.49 -2.62 -10.55
C HIS A 4 3.44 -2.96 -9.06
N ALA A 5 3.95 -4.12 -8.70
CA ALA A 5 3.97 -4.51 -7.31
C ALA A 5 4.84 -3.57 -6.49
N ASN A 6 5.98 -3.18 -7.06
CA ASN A 6 6.87 -2.26 -6.36
C ASN A 6 6.20 -0.92 -6.13
N GLN A 7 5.47 -0.43 -7.11
CA GLN A 7 4.79 0.84 -6.97
C GLN A 7 3.75 0.78 -5.86
N TYR A 8 3.01 -0.31 -5.80
CA TYR A 8 2.01 -0.45 -4.74
C TYR A 8 2.67 -0.50 -3.37
N LEU A 9 3.79 -1.22 -3.27
CA LEU A 9 4.50 -1.27 -2.00
C LEU A 9 5.01 0.10 -1.59
N GLU A 10 5.53 0.85 -2.54
CA GLU A 10 6.03 2.18 -2.23
C GLU A 10 4.91 3.07 -1.72
N ARG A 11 3.76 2.98 -2.35
CA ARG A 11 2.63 3.79 -1.89
C ARG A 11 2.18 3.37 -0.51
N ALA A 12 2.21 2.08 -0.24
CA ALA A 12 1.84 1.60 1.08
C ALA A 12 2.78 2.15 2.13
N ILE A 13 4.06 2.14 1.84
CA ILE A 13 5.05 2.67 2.77
C ILE A 13 4.84 4.16 2.98
N ASP A 14 4.57 4.88 1.90
CA ASP A 14 4.32 6.31 2.01
C ASP A 14 3.13 6.59 2.90
N TYR A 15 2.04 5.86 2.70
CA TYR A 15 0.86 6.09 3.52
C TYR A 15 1.09 5.68 4.97
N GLU A 16 1.87 4.65 5.19
CA GLU A 16 2.21 4.28 6.56
C GLU A 16 2.96 5.41 7.25
N ALA A 17 3.89 6.02 6.54
CA ALA A 17 4.62 7.14 7.09
C ALA A 17 3.69 8.32 7.37
N LYS A 18 2.78 8.58 6.44
CA LYS A 18 1.82 9.66 6.66
C LYS A 18 0.93 9.37 7.84
N ALA A 19 0.55 8.13 8.02
CA ALA A 19 -0.28 7.77 9.15
C ALA A 19 0.42 8.05 10.47
N LYS A 20 1.72 7.76 10.50
CA LYS A 20 2.47 8.01 11.72
C LYS A 20 2.56 9.50 12.02
N GLN A 21 2.62 10.32 11.00
CA GLN A 21 2.75 11.75 11.17
C GLN A 21 1.41 12.44 11.37
N ALA A 22 0.33 11.78 11.03
CA ALA A 22 -0.98 12.41 11.12
C ALA A 22 -1.34 12.61 12.59
N GLU A 23 -1.76 13.82 12.91
CA GLU A 23 -2.18 14.13 14.26
C GLU A 23 -3.66 13.89 14.45
N ASP A 24 -4.41 13.97 13.37
CA ASP A 24 -5.83 13.76 13.42
C ASP A 24 -6.11 12.25 13.37
N PRO A 25 -6.79 11.71 14.38
CA PRO A 25 -7.04 10.26 14.39
C PRO A 25 -7.81 9.78 13.16
N LEU A 26 -8.70 10.61 12.64
CA LEU A 26 -9.46 10.25 11.47
C LEU A 26 -8.57 10.11 10.26
N MET A 27 -7.69 11.08 10.06
CA MET A 27 -6.75 11.03 8.96
C MET A 27 -5.79 9.85 9.11
N LYS A 28 -5.34 9.62 10.32
CA LYS A 28 -4.45 8.52 10.58
C LYS A 28 -5.08 7.21 10.15
N LYS A 29 -6.32 7.00 10.52
CA LYS A 29 -7.03 5.78 10.16
C LYS A 29 -7.16 5.65 8.65
N THR A 30 -7.48 6.74 7.99
CA THR A 30 -7.62 6.74 6.56
C THR A 30 -6.33 6.32 5.88
N TYR A 31 -5.21 6.88 6.33
CA TYR A 31 -3.93 6.53 5.75
C TYR A 31 -3.58 5.07 6.01
N GLU A 32 -3.91 4.58 7.20
CA GLU A 32 -3.64 3.18 7.50
C GLU A 32 -4.42 2.25 6.60
N GLU A 33 -5.66 2.60 6.32
CA GLU A 33 -6.48 1.78 5.44
C GLU A 33 -5.95 1.81 4.01
N LEU A 34 -5.53 2.97 3.57
CA LEU A 34 -4.95 3.08 2.24
C LEU A 34 -3.68 2.24 2.12
N ALA A 35 -2.84 2.32 3.14
CA ALA A 35 -1.61 1.55 3.12
C ALA A 35 -1.91 0.07 3.05
N ARG A 36 -2.89 -0.38 3.79
CA ARG A 36 -3.26 -1.79 3.79
C ARG A 36 -3.78 -2.21 2.42
N SER A 37 -4.60 -1.36 1.80
CA SER A 37 -5.13 -1.67 0.49
C SER A 37 -4.01 -1.82 -0.54
N TYR A 38 -3.05 -0.92 -0.52
CA TYR A 38 -1.95 -1.02 -1.46
C TYR A 38 -1.09 -2.24 -1.21
N ARG A 39 -0.92 -2.61 0.05
CA ARG A 39 -0.18 -3.82 0.35
C ARG A 39 -0.89 -5.04 -0.22
N THR A 40 -2.20 -5.08 -0.09
CA THR A 40 -2.97 -6.18 -0.64
C THR A 40 -2.84 -6.23 -2.15
N LEU A 41 -2.92 -5.07 -2.80
CA LEU A 41 -2.75 -5.03 -4.23
C LEU A 41 -1.38 -5.53 -4.67
N ALA A 42 -0.37 -5.14 -3.93
CA ALA A 42 0.99 -5.58 -4.25
C ALA A 42 1.09 -7.10 -4.16
N THR A 43 0.38 -7.69 -3.23
CA THR A 43 0.40 -9.12 -3.07
C THR A 43 -0.27 -9.82 -4.24
N TYR A 44 -1.38 -9.27 -4.71
CA TYR A 44 -2.14 -9.92 -5.77
C TYR A 44 -1.44 -9.83 -7.12
N VAL A 45 -0.82 -8.71 -7.40
CA VAL A 45 -0.25 -8.50 -8.74
C VAL A 45 0.75 -9.59 -9.11
N PRO A 46 1.72 -9.90 -8.27
CA PRO A 46 2.69 -10.94 -8.63
C PRO A 46 2.03 -12.28 -8.86
N LYS A 47 1.06 -12.61 -8.07
CA LYS A 47 0.40 -13.90 -8.23
C LYS A 47 -0.27 -14.00 -9.58
N THR A 48 -0.92 -12.95 -9.98
CA THR A 48 -1.61 -12.96 -11.25
C THR A 48 -0.64 -13.18 -12.38
N LYS A 49 0.50 -12.55 -12.33
CA LYS A 49 1.47 -12.68 -13.39
C LYS A 49 2.07 -14.06 -13.41
N VAL A 50 2.31 -14.61 -12.26
CA VAL A 50 2.96 -15.91 -12.17
C VAL A 50 2.12 -16.96 -12.87
N GLN A 51 0.84 -16.82 -12.85
CA GLN A 51 -0.01 -17.81 -13.43
C GLN A 51 0.17 -17.91 -14.94
N LYS A 52 0.72 -16.92 -15.53
CA LYS A 52 0.96 -17.00 -16.95
C LYS A 52 2.14 -17.85 -17.25
#